data_85e5465f01a95e77574bfbfaff3fb22e
#
_entry.id   85e5465f01a95e77574bfbfaff3fb22e
#
_cell.length_a   1.000
_cell.length_b   1.000
_cell.length_c   1.000
_cell.angle_alpha   90.00
_cell.angle_beta   90.00
_cell.angle_gamma   90.00
#
_symmetry.space_group_name_H-M   'P 1'
#
loop_
_entity.id
_entity.type
_entity.pdbx_description
1 polymer ?
#
loop_
_entity_poly.entity_id
_entity_poly.type
_entity_poly.pdbx_seq_one_letter_code
_entity_poly.pdbx_strand_id
1 'polypeptide(L)'
;YEGLVKLRRKRIVPFDVPGHKRGRGNPELVELLGEKCVGIDVNSMKPLDNLGHPVSIIRDAEELAAEAFGASHAFLMVGGTTSSVQTMILATCKAGDKIILPRNVHKSALNALVLCGAIPVYVDMSVEPRIGIALGLENEAFERAIAEHPDAVAVLINNPTYYGICSDLRTLTQLAHEAGMKVLVDEAHGAHLHFSDKLPEAAMDVGADM
;
A
#
# COMPACT_ATOMS: atom_id res chain seq x y z
N TYR A 1 -4.46 -15.59 11.02
CA TYR A 1 -5.78 -16.21 11.18
C TYR A 1 -5.78 -17.24 12.31
N GLU A 2 -4.88 -18.24 12.28
CA GLU A 2 -4.83 -19.35 13.25
C GLU A 2 -4.69 -18.87 14.71
N GLY A 3 -3.89 -17.82 14.95
CA GLY A 3 -3.74 -17.19 16.25
C GLY A 3 -5.05 -16.67 16.84
N LEU A 4 -5.88 -16.01 16.02
CA LEU A 4 -7.22 -15.54 16.40
C LEU A 4 -8.17 -16.70 16.72
N VAL A 5 -8.17 -17.74 15.88
CA VAL A 5 -8.98 -18.95 16.12
C VAL A 5 -8.55 -19.66 17.41
N LYS A 6 -7.24 -19.79 17.63
CA LYS A 6 -6.68 -20.38 18.85
C LYS A 6 -7.06 -19.58 20.09
N LEU A 7 -7.00 -18.24 20.04
CA LEU A 7 -7.40 -17.38 21.14
C LEU A 7 -8.90 -17.52 21.45
N ARG A 8 -9.77 -17.54 20.42
CA ARG A 8 -11.22 -17.70 20.59
C ARG A 8 -11.58 -18.98 21.32
N ARG A 9 -10.85 -20.07 21.07
CA ARG A 9 -11.08 -21.39 21.70
C ARG A 9 -10.62 -21.43 23.17
N LYS A 10 -9.78 -20.47 23.61
CA LYS A 10 -9.33 -20.43 25.00
C LYS A 10 -10.44 -19.90 25.92
N ARG A 11 -10.61 -20.55 27.07
CA ARG A 11 -11.49 -20.05 28.13
C ARG A 11 -10.80 -18.93 28.88
N ILE A 12 -10.96 -17.70 28.37
CA ILE A 12 -10.40 -16.49 28.97
C ILE A 12 -11.55 -15.58 29.39
N VAL A 13 -11.44 -14.96 30.57
CA VAL A 13 -12.34 -13.88 31.00
C VAL A 13 -11.75 -12.56 30.50
N PRO A 14 -12.37 -11.88 29.50
CA PRO A 14 -11.81 -10.69 28.92
C PRO A 14 -12.05 -9.45 29.80
N PHE A 15 -10.98 -8.80 30.22
CA PHE A 15 -10.98 -7.47 30.85
C PHE A 15 -10.46 -6.38 29.90
N ASP A 16 -10.04 -6.76 28.70
CA ASP A 16 -9.54 -5.93 27.62
C ASP A 16 -10.67 -5.28 26.83
N VAL A 17 -10.32 -4.35 25.94
CA VAL A 17 -11.21 -3.83 24.90
C VAL A 17 -11.22 -4.81 23.69
N PRO A 18 -12.29 -4.83 22.87
CA PRO A 18 -13.49 -3.99 22.88
C PRO A 18 -14.48 -4.32 24.01
N GLY A 19 -15.36 -3.34 24.32
CA GLY A 19 -16.34 -3.44 25.42
C GLY A 19 -17.36 -4.56 25.32
N HIS A 20 -17.64 -5.10 24.13
CA HIS A 20 -18.53 -6.25 23.95
C HIS A 20 -17.99 -7.58 24.51
N LYS A 21 -16.72 -7.62 24.96
CA LYS A 21 -16.11 -8.78 25.63
C LYS A 21 -16.31 -10.09 24.88
N ARG A 22 -15.96 -10.11 23.57
CA ARG A 22 -16.17 -11.24 22.66
C ARG A 22 -17.63 -11.65 22.55
N GLY A 23 -18.52 -10.66 22.57
CA GLY A 23 -19.97 -10.83 22.46
C GLY A 23 -20.73 -10.96 23.77
N ARG A 24 -20.08 -11.24 24.90
CA ARG A 24 -20.76 -11.42 26.21
C ARG A 24 -21.48 -10.17 26.71
N GLY A 25 -20.95 -8.98 26.36
CA GLY A 25 -21.51 -7.69 26.78
C GLY A 25 -22.51 -7.11 25.78
N ASN A 26 -22.73 -7.73 24.63
CA ASN A 26 -23.65 -7.22 23.61
C ASN A 26 -24.26 -8.35 22.77
N PRO A 27 -25.36 -8.98 23.25
CA PRO A 27 -26.05 -10.04 22.52
C PRO A 27 -26.60 -9.63 21.15
N GLU A 28 -27.09 -8.40 21.01
CA GLU A 28 -27.62 -7.87 19.74
C GLU A 28 -26.52 -7.81 18.66
N LEU A 29 -25.30 -7.42 19.04
CA LEU A 29 -24.15 -7.45 18.14
C LEU A 29 -23.80 -8.89 17.72
N VAL A 30 -23.94 -9.85 18.63
CA VAL A 30 -23.70 -11.26 18.31
C VAL A 30 -24.75 -11.81 17.37
N GLU A 31 -26.01 -11.41 17.55
CA GLU A 31 -27.10 -11.78 16.63
C GLU A 31 -26.86 -11.22 15.22
N LEU A 32 -26.41 -9.98 15.12
CA LEU A 32 -26.13 -9.29 13.84
C LEU A 32 -24.91 -9.88 13.11
N LEU A 33 -23.79 -10.06 13.80
CA LEU A 33 -22.49 -10.40 13.18
C LEU A 33 -22.09 -11.87 13.32
N GLY A 34 -22.74 -12.59 14.20
CA GLY A 34 -22.45 -13.98 14.53
C GLY A 34 -21.31 -14.14 15.56
N GLU A 35 -21.44 -15.18 16.39
CA GLU A 35 -20.48 -15.49 17.47
C GLU A 35 -19.03 -15.64 17.01
N LYS A 36 -18.82 -16.18 15.79
CA LYS A 36 -17.47 -16.41 15.26
C LYS A 36 -16.76 -15.09 14.95
N CYS A 37 -17.47 -14.16 14.38
CA CYS A 37 -16.95 -12.83 14.03
C CYS A 37 -16.64 -12.03 15.29
N VAL A 38 -17.62 -11.84 16.16
CA VAL A 38 -17.45 -11.08 17.40
C VAL A 38 -16.41 -11.70 18.36
N GLY A 39 -16.29 -13.04 18.30
CA GLY A 39 -15.34 -13.80 19.13
C GLY A 39 -13.87 -13.61 18.78
N ILE A 40 -13.55 -13.05 17.59
CA ILE A 40 -12.19 -12.74 17.12
C ILE A 40 -11.92 -11.24 17.06
N ASP A 41 -12.90 -10.41 17.38
CA ASP A 41 -12.70 -8.96 17.51
C ASP A 41 -12.04 -8.67 18.87
N VAL A 42 -10.76 -8.39 18.80
CA VAL A 42 -9.85 -8.27 19.97
C VAL A 42 -8.80 -7.20 19.71
N ASN A 43 -8.26 -6.67 20.78
CA ASN A 43 -7.17 -5.69 20.73
C ASN A 43 -5.79 -6.36 20.67
N SER A 44 -4.73 -5.57 20.47
CA SER A 44 -3.34 -5.99 20.68
C SER A 44 -3.17 -6.52 22.10
N MET A 45 -2.63 -7.71 22.22
CA MET A 45 -2.36 -8.35 23.51
C MET A 45 -1.23 -9.36 23.38
N LYS A 46 -0.57 -9.67 24.47
CA LYS A 46 0.60 -10.58 24.48
C LYS A 46 0.42 -11.87 23.64
N PRO A 47 -0.73 -12.58 23.62
CA PRO A 47 -0.90 -13.77 22.79
C PRO A 47 -1.16 -13.50 21.29
N LEU A 48 -1.40 -12.23 20.90
CA LEU A 48 -1.76 -11.82 19.54
C LEU A 48 -0.81 -10.79 18.95
N ASP A 49 0.27 -10.46 19.68
CA ASP A 49 1.24 -9.48 19.23
C ASP A 49 0.76 -8.01 19.33
N ASN A 50 1.61 -7.08 18.89
CA ASN A 50 1.33 -5.65 18.82
C ASN A 50 1.70 -5.12 17.44
N LEU A 51 0.72 -4.57 16.73
CA LEU A 51 0.92 -4.07 15.38
C LEU A 51 1.97 -2.93 15.29
N GLY A 52 2.10 -2.11 16.35
CA GLY A 52 3.09 -1.04 16.38
C GLY A 52 4.54 -1.54 16.61
N HIS A 53 4.70 -2.79 17.05
CA HIS A 53 5.99 -3.44 17.22
C HIS A 53 5.83 -4.96 17.14
N PRO A 54 5.65 -5.51 15.94
CA PRO A 54 5.42 -6.93 15.72
C PRO A 54 6.64 -7.78 16.12
N VAL A 55 6.42 -8.82 16.91
CA VAL A 55 7.49 -9.74 17.37
C VAL A 55 7.06 -11.22 17.33
N SER A 56 5.82 -11.52 16.95
CA SER A 56 5.27 -12.89 16.89
C SER A 56 4.28 -13.05 15.73
N ILE A 57 3.01 -13.36 15.97
CA ILE A 57 2.05 -13.75 14.92
C ILE A 57 1.76 -12.65 13.88
N ILE A 58 1.89 -11.37 14.20
CA ILE A 58 1.76 -10.29 13.22
C ILE A 58 3.03 -10.24 12.38
N ARG A 59 4.20 -10.32 13.02
CA ARG A 59 5.48 -10.43 12.31
C ARG A 59 5.51 -11.64 11.38
N ASP A 60 5.09 -12.82 11.84
CA ASP A 60 5.00 -14.02 11.02
C ASP A 60 4.10 -13.78 9.79
N ALA A 61 2.98 -13.03 9.96
CA ALA A 61 2.08 -12.70 8.86
C ALA A 61 2.70 -11.70 7.88
N GLU A 62 3.50 -10.74 8.34
CA GLU A 62 4.25 -9.80 7.51
C GLU A 62 5.36 -10.53 6.73
N GLU A 63 6.08 -11.46 7.36
CA GLU A 63 7.09 -12.29 6.68
C GLU A 63 6.47 -13.17 5.58
N LEU A 64 5.32 -13.81 5.84
CA LEU A 64 4.59 -14.57 4.83
C LEU A 64 4.04 -13.69 3.69
N ALA A 65 3.62 -12.47 3.99
CA ALA A 65 3.19 -11.52 2.97
C ALA A 65 4.38 -11.06 2.11
N ALA A 66 5.53 -10.77 2.71
CA ALA A 66 6.75 -10.44 1.98
C ALA A 66 7.17 -11.58 1.04
N GLU A 67 7.17 -12.83 1.53
CA GLU A 67 7.45 -14.01 0.70
C GLU A 67 6.46 -14.14 -0.47
N ALA A 68 5.15 -13.99 -0.18
CA ALA A 68 4.09 -14.17 -1.18
C ALA A 68 4.14 -13.11 -2.30
N PHE A 69 4.61 -11.90 -2.03
CA PHE A 69 4.73 -10.80 -3.00
C PHE A 69 6.16 -10.59 -3.52
N GLY A 70 7.12 -11.44 -3.15
CA GLY A 70 8.52 -11.29 -3.58
C GLY A 70 9.21 -10.04 -3.03
N ALA A 71 8.73 -9.49 -1.92
CA ALA A 71 9.27 -8.30 -1.27
C ALA A 71 10.29 -8.64 -0.17
N SER A 72 11.23 -7.74 0.11
CA SER A 72 12.16 -7.91 1.25
C SER A 72 11.44 -7.76 2.60
N HIS A 73 10.42 -6.92 2.66
CA HIS A 73 9.62 -6.66 3.86
C HIS A 73 8.17 -6.35 3.47
N ALA A 74 7.23 -6.68 4.35
CA ALA A 74 5.84 -6.25 4.26
C ALA A 74 5.39 -5.66 5.60
N PHE A 75 4.48 -4.70 5.55
CA PHE A 75 3.94 -4.02 6.72
C PHE A 75 2.42 -3.99 6.67
N LEU A 76 1.76 -4.48 7.70
CA LEU A 76 0.30 -4.45 7.82
C LEU A 76 -0.16 -3.07 8.32
N MET A 77 -0.81 -2.29 7.46
CA MET A 77 -1.24 -0.92 7.73
C MET A 77 -2.74 -0.84 7.99
N VAL A 78 -3.14 -0.45 9.21
CA VAL A 78 -4.58 -0.31 9.57
C VAL A 78 -5.28 0.85 8.91
N GLY A 79 -4.54 1.87 8.48
CA GLY A 79 -5.10 3.03 7.76
C GLY A 79 -5.35 2.80 6.26
N GLY A 80 -5.20 1.56 5.80
CA GLY A 80 -5.35 1.18 4.39
C GLY A 80 -4.27 1.76 3.49
N THR A 81 -4.44 1.64 2.17
CA THR A 81 -3.48 2.13 1.17
C THR A 81 -3.21 3.63 1.31
N THR A 82 -4.17 4.42 1.80
CA THR A 82 -3.93 5.85 2.11
C THR A 82 -2.73 6.04 3.04
N SER A 83 -2.67 5.29 4.15
CA SER A 83 -1.53 5.34 5.08
C SER A 83 -0.26 4.79 4.46
N SER A 84 -0.37 3.73 3.64
CA SER A 84 0.78 3.13 2.97
C SER A 84 1.44 4.10 2.01
N VAL A 85 0.67 4.73 1.12
CA VAL A 85 1.16 5.75 0.18
C VAL A 85 1.79 6.95 0.90
N GLN A 86 1.14 7.42 1.98
CA GLN A 86 1.72 8.50 2.78
C GLN A 86 3.04 8.07 3.42
N THR A 87 3.12 6.87 3.95
CA THR A 87 4.33 6.35 4.58
C THR A 87 5.48 6.20 3.57
N MET A 88 5.21 5.67 2.37
CA MET A 88 6.23 5.56 1.31
C MET A 88 6.83 6.93 0.98
N ILE A 89 6.00 7.94 0.75
CA ILE A 89 6.46 9.30 0.42
C ILE A 89 7.21 9.93 1.59
N LEU A 90 6.68 9.85 2.82
CA LEU A 90 7.31 10.41 4.02
C LEU A 90 8.64 9.73 4.38
N ALA A 91 8.80 8.45 4.06
CA ALA A 91 10.04 7.71 4.28
C ALA A 91 11.11 8.05 3.24
N THR A 92 10.72 8.50 2.05
CA THR A 92 11.61 8.74 0.92
C THR A 92 11.97 10.20 0.74
N CYS A 93 11.00 11.11 0.93
CA CYS A 93 11.14 12.53 0.63
C CYS A 93 11.24 13.39 1.89
N LYS A 94 12.02 14.46 1.81
CA LYS A 94 12.14 15.52 2.80
C LYS A 94 11.64 16.85 2.23
N ALA A 95 11.52 17.87 3.08
CA ALA A 95 11.14 19.21 2.65
C ALA A 95 12.14 19.77 1.60
N GLY A 96 11.61 20.18 0.46
CA GLY A 96 12.36 20.67 -0.68
C GLY A 96 12.81 19.62 -1.69
N ASP A 97 12.73 18.32 -1.36
CA ASP A 97 13.01 17.26 -2.33
C ASP A 97 11.95 17.23 -3.43
N LYS A 98 12.36 16.95 -4.66
CA LYS A 98 11.43 16.75 -5.77
C LYS A 98 11.02 15.30 -5.91
N ILE A 99 9.75 15.08 -6.24
CA ILE A 99 9.19 13.77 -6.58
C ILE A 99 8.39 13.87 -7.87
N ILE A 100 8.67 12.98 -8.83
CA ILE A 100 7.96 12.90 -10.11
C ILE A 100 6.72 12.02 -9.92
N LEU A 101 5.57 12.49 -10.36
CA LEU A 101 4.30 11.75 -10.22
C LEU A 101 3.28 12.14 -11.29
N PRO A 102 2.38 11.23 -11.70
CA PRO A 102 1.32 11.54 -12.64
C PRO A 102 0.24 12.41 -11.97
N ARG A 103 -0.50 13.16 -12.78
CA ARG A 103 -1.59 14.03 -12.29
C ARG A 103 -2.78 13.27 -11.71
N ASN A 104 -2.97 12.02 -12.04
CA ASN A 104 -4.08 11.19 -11.57
C ASN A 104 -3.78 10.43 -10.27
N VAL A 105 -2.74 10.79 -9.53
CA VAL A 105 -2.46 10.17 -8.22
C VAL A 105 -3.62 10.33 -7.26
N HIS A 106 -3.79 9.38 -6.38
CA HIS A 106 -4.77 9.49 -5.30
C HIS A 106 -4.41 10.66 -4.36
N LYS A 107 -5.42 11.29 -3.79
CA LYS A 107 -5.24 12.43 -2.87
C LYS A 107 -4.33 12.14 -1.65
N SER A 108 -4.13 10.88 -1.29
CA SER A 108 -3.18 10.49 -0.24
C SER A 108 -1.75 10.92 -0.57
N ALA A 109 -1.34 10.83 -1.84
CA ALA A 109 -0.03 11.32 -2.29
C ALA A 109 0.08 12.83 -2.10
N LEU A 110 -0.92 13.59 -2.53
CA LEU A 110 -0.94 15.06 -2.36
C LEU A 110 -0.88 15.45 -0.87
N ASN A 111 -1.63 14.76 -0.02
CA ASN A 111 -1.59 14.99 1.42
C ASN A 111 -0.20 14.70 2.01
N ALA A 112 0.47 13.64 1.54
CA ALA A 112 1.85 13.33 1.96
C ALA A 112 2.83 14.44 1.57
N LEU A 113 2.71 14.99 0.35
CA LEU A 113 3.55 16.13 -0.10
C LEU A 113 3.38 17.36 0.80
N VAL A 114 2.13 17.66 1.21
CA VAL A 114 1.86 18.74 2.16
C VAL A 114 2.52 18.46 3.51
N LEU A 115 2.46 17.21 3.98
CA LEU A 115 3.02 16.81 5.29
C LEU A 115 4.56 16.87 5.31
N CYS A 116 5.24 16.42 4.24
CA CYS A 116 6.70 16.39 4.20
C CYS A 116 7.33 17.66 3.58
N GLY A 117 6.55 18.47 2.86
CA GLY A 117 7.06 19.63 2.15
C GLY A 117 7.85 19.30 0.87
N ALA A 118 7.65 18.13 0.29
CA ALA A 118 8.24 17.77 -0.99
C ALA A 118 7.57 18.50 -2.16
N ILE A 119 8.32 18.72 -3.22
CA ILE A 119 7.92 19.48 -4.40
C ILE A 119 7.48 18.52 -5.50
N PRO A 120 6.19 18.52 -5.90
CA PRO A 120 5.72 17.66 -6.98
C PRO A 120 6.21 18.15 -8.36
N VAL A 121 6.69 17.21 -9.15
CA VAL A 121 6.91 17.35 -10.59
C VAL A 121 5.86 16.52 -11.29
N TYR A 122 4.86 17.17 -11.86
CA TYR A 122 3.76 16.46 -12.48
C TYR A 122 4.06 16.04 -13.91
N VAL A 123 3.78 14.76 -14.21
CA VAL A 123 3.77 14.24 -15.58
C VAL A 123 2.33 14.21 -16.07
N ASP A 124 2.09 14.85 -17.22
CA ASP A 124 0.80 14.82 -17.87
C ASP A 124 0.54 13.42 -18.48
N MET A 125 -0.71 13.02 -18.47
CA MET A 125 -1.16 11.72 -18.96
C MET A 125 -2.09 11.93 -20.14
N SER A 126 -2.05 10.98 -21.08
CA SER A 126 -3.05 10.91 -22.14
C SER A 126 -4.44 10.59 -21.58
N VAL A 127 -5.45 11.12 -22.24
CA VAL A 127 -6.85 10.89 -21.90
C VAL A 127 -7.55 10.27 -23.12
N GLU A 128 -8.27 9.18 -22.91
CA GLU A 128 -9.12 8.61 -23.96
C GLU A 128 -10.30 9.59 -24.24
N PRO A 129 -10.34 10.24 -25.41
CA PRO A 129 -11.24 11.36 -25.63
C PRO A 129 -12.73 10.99 -25.67
N ARG A 130 -13.05 9.71 -25.97
CA ARG A 130 -14.45 9.24 -26.06
C ARG A 130 -15.11 9.06 -24.72
N ILE A 131 -14.35 8.70 -23.69
CA ILE A 131 -14.88 8.37 -22.37
C ILE A 131 -14.27 9.22 -21.25
N GLY A 132 -13.27 10.06 -21.57
CA GLY A 132 -12.70 11.04 -20.63
C GLY A 132 -11.88 10.43 -19.48
N ILE A 133 -11.34 9.23 -19.65
CA ILE A 133 -10.51 8.58 -18.63
C ILE A 133 -9.02 8.78 -18.88
N ALA A 134 -8.25 8.96 -17.82
CA ALA A 134 -6.80 9.00 -17.89
C ALA A 134 -6.25 7.60 -18.19
N LEU A 135 -5.32 7.54 -19.13
CA LEU A 135 -4.59 6.35 -19.52
C LEU A 135 -3.37 6.13 -18.59
N GLY A 136 -2.58 5.10 -18.87
CA GLY A 136 -1.30 4.86 -18.18
C GLY A 136 -0.28 5.98 -18.43
N LEU A 137 0.81 5.95 -17.68
CA LEU A 137 1.93 6.86 -17.87
C LEU A 137 2.68 6.49 -19.15
N GLU A 138 2.95 7.47 -20.02
CA GLU A 138 3.70 7.26 -21.26
C GLU A 138 5.21 7.35 -20.98
N ASN A 139 5.99 6.41 -21.53
CA ASN A 139 7.43 6.30 -21.31
C ASN A 139 8.16 7.60 -21.71
N GLU A 140 7.82 8.19 -22.87
CA GLU A 140 8.46 9.40 -23.38
C GLU A 140 8.16 10.63 -22.50
N ALA A 141 6.96 10.72 -21.94
CA ALA A 141 6.61 11.84 -21.04
C ALA A 141 7.36 11.71 -19.71
N PHE A 142 7.50 10.48 -19.23
CA PHE A 142 8.22 10.17 -18.00
C PHE A 142 9.74 10.39 -18.16
N GLU A 143 10.34 9.94 -19.26
CA GLU A 143 11.75 10.14 -19.59
C GLU A 143 12.10 11.65 -19.66
N ARG A 144 11.25 12.46 -20.31
CA ARG A 144 11.42 13.92 -20.33
C ARG A 144 11.40 14.51 -18.92
N ALA A 145 10.45 14.10 -18.07
CA ALA A 145 10.36 14.60 -16.71
C ALA A 145 11.61 14.26 -15.88
N ILE A 146 12.18 13.07 -16.05
CA ILE A 146 13.45 12.67 -15.42
C ILE A 146 14.60 13.54 -15.94
N ALA A 147 14.69 13.75 -17.24
CA ALA A 147 15.76 14.54 -17.85
C ALA A 147 15.71 16.03 -17.44
N GLU A 148 14.50 16.58 -17.28
CA GLU A 148 14.29 17.97 -16.84
C GLU A 148 14.48 18.15 -15.32
N HIS A 149 14.36 17.08 -14.55
CA HIS A 149 14.46 17.09 -13.09
C HIS A 149 15.39 15.99 -12.54
N PRO A 150 16.68 15.99 -12.94
CA PRO A 150 17.64 14.96 -12.50
C PRO A 150 17.93 15.02 -10.99
N ASP A 151 17.48 16.07 -10.32
CA ASP A 151 17.56 16.27 -8.87
C ASP A 151 16.37 15.70 -8.10
N ALA A 152 15.41 15.07 -8.78
CA ALA A 152 14.32 14.37 -8.10
C ALA A 152 14.84 13.12 -7.38
N VAL A 153 14.33 12.89 -6.17
CA VAL A 153 14.78 11.75 -5.32
C VAL A 153 13.97 10.49 -5.53
N ALA A 154 12.75 10.65 -6.03
CA ALA A 154 11.82 9.54 -6.21
C ALA A 154 10.83 9.79 -7.35
N VAL A 155 10.21 8.70 -7.78
CA VAL A 155 9.04 8.71 -8.64
C VAL A 155 7.91 7.97 -7.93
N LEU A 156 6.67 8.43 -8.10
CA LEU A 156 5.47 7.71 -7.68
C LEU A 156 4.66 7.32 -8.92
N ILE A 157 4.38 6.06 -9.08
CA ILE A 157 3.60 5.51 -10.21
C ILE A 157 2.31 4.92 -9.65
N ASN A 158 1.17 5.26 -10.25
CA ASN A 158 -0.12 4.64 -9.93
C ASN A 158 -0.41 3.54 -10.96
N ASN A 159 -0.29 2.27 -10.55
CA ASN A 159 -0.39 1.12 -11.44
C ASN A 159 -1.05 -0.09 -10.76
N PRO A 160 -2.22 -0.53 -11.24
CA PRO A 160 -3.01 0.07 -12.32
C PRO A 160 -3.69 1.37 -11.90
N THR A 161 -4.17 2.13 -12.88
CA THR A 161 -5.03 3.28 -12.62
C THR A 161 -6.37 2.83 -12.03
N TYR A 162 -7.20 3.78 -11.53
CA TYR A 162 -8.55 3.48 -11.05
C TYR A 162 -9.42 2.73 -12.08
N TYR A 163 -9.12 2.90 -13.35
CA TYR A 163 -9.84 2.25 -14.47
C TYR A 163 -9.22 0.93 -14.92
N GLY A 164 -8.22 0.42 -14.20
CA GLY A 164 -7.55 -0.86 -14.50
C GLY A 164 -6.53 -0.79 -15.63
N ILE A 165 -6.08 0.41 -16.02
CA ILE A 165 -5.06 0.58 -17.06
C ILE A 165 -3.68 0.50 -16.41
N CYS A 166 -2.84 -0.41 -16.93
CA CYS A 166 -1.45 -0.55 -16.51
C CYS A 166 -0.52 0.22 -17.46
N SER A 167 0.53 0.81 -16.91
CA SER A 167 1.66 1.38 -17.63
C SER A 167 2.70 0.29 -17.94
N ASP A 168 3.68 0.57 -18.77
CA ASP A 168 4.88 -0.24 -18.92
C ASP A 168 5.80 -0.06 -17.68
N LEU A 169 5.38 -0.69 -16.58
CA LEU A 169 6.00 -0.49 -15.27
C LEU A 169 7.47 -0.90 -15.24
N ARG A 170 7.85 -1.91 -16.04
CA ARG A 170 9.25 -2.36 -16.15
C ARG A 170 10.14 -1.27 -16.71
N THR A 171 9.76 -0.69 -17.85
CA THR A 171 10.53 0.39 -18.47
C THR A 171 10.58 1.63 -17.58
N LEU A 172 9.45 2.03 -16.96
CA LEU A 172 9.42 3.17 -16.05
C LEU A 172 10.33 2.97 -14.82
N THR A 173 10.31 1.76 -14.24
CA THR A 173 11.19 1.41 -13.10
C THR A 173 12.66 1.47 -13.50
N GLN A 174 13.02 0.93 -14.65
CA GLN A 174 14.40 0.97 -15.15
C GLN A 174 14.88 2.41 -15.36
N LEU A 175 14.11 3.24 -16.06
CA LEU A 175 14.45 4.66 -16.32
C LEU A 175 14.68 5.43 -15.01
N ALA A 176 13.82 5.22 -14.01
CA ALA A 176 13.97 5.88 -12.72
C ALA A 176 15.22 5.42 -11.95
N HIS A 177 15.50 4.12 -11.94
CA HIS A 177 16.70 3.57 -11.30
C HIS A 177 18.00 4.01 -11.99
N GLU A 178 18.02 4.06 -13.33
CA GLU A 178 19.18 4.59 -14.09
C GLU A 178 19.48 6.06 -13.75
N ALA A 179 18.44 6.82 -13.41
CA ALA A 179 18.57 8.19 -12.91
C ALA A 179 18.85 8.30 -11.40
N GLY A 180 18.98 7.18 -10.69
CA GLY A 180 19.26 7.14 -9.25
C GLY A 180 18.06 7.47 -8.36
N MET A 181 16.85 7.45 -8.90
CA MET A 181 15.62 7.76 -8.19
C MET A 181 14.99 6.50 -7.58
N LYS A 182 14.30 6.65 -6.44
CA LYS A 182 13.49 5.57 -5.84
C LYS A 182 12.16 5.44 -6.54
N VAL A 183 11.71 4.18 -6.72
CA VAL A 183 10.44 3.85 -7.37
C VAL A 183 9.40 3.44 -6.33
N LEU A 184 8.38 4.27 -6.16
CA LEU A 184 7.23 4.05 -5.31
C LEU A 184 6.03 3.71 -6.20
N VAL A 185 5.30 2.63 -5.90
CA VAL A 185 4.14 2.23 -6.71
C VAL A 185 2.89 2.15 -5.84
N ASP A 186 1.89 2.96 -6.18
CA ASP A 186 0.54 2.81 -5.64
C ASP A 186 -0.19 1.72 -6.43
N GLU A 187 -0.18 0.52 -5.90
CA GLU A 187 -0.78 -0.68 -6.48
C GLU A 187 -2.09 -1.08 -5.79
N ALA A 188 -2.83 -0.09 -5.25
CA ALA A 188 -4.08 -0.30 -4.50
C ALA A 188 -5.10 -1.17 -5.26
N HIS A 189 -5.12 -1.10 -6.58
CA HIS A 189 -6.01 -1.87 -7.45
C HIS A 189 -5.32 -3.08 -8.09
N GLY A 190 -4.04 -3.31 -7.82
CA GLY A 190 -3.19 -4.29 -8.50
C GLY A 190 -2.72 -5.48 -7.65
N ALA A 191 -3.18 -5.63 -6.42
CA ALA A 191 -2.71 -6.68 -5.50
C ALA A 191 -2.81 -8.14 -6.04
N HIS A 192 -3.57 -8.37 -7.08
CA HIS A 192 -3.74 -9.66 -7.74
C HIS A 192 -2.79 -9.89 -8.92
N LEU A 193 -2.11 -8.86 -9.42
CA LEU A 193 -1.27 -8.92 -10.62
C LEU A 193 -0.15 -9.94 -10.47
N HIS A 194 0.58 -9.90 -9.38
CA HIS A 194 1.69 -10.80 -9.06
C HIS A 194 1.36 -12.30 -9.16
N PHE A 195 0.10 -12.69 -8.95
CA PHE A 195 -0.29 -14.09 -8.84
C PHE A 195 -0.70 -14.76 -10.16
N SER A 196 -0.45 -14.15 -11.31
CA SER A 196 -0.79 -14.74 -12.61
C SER A 196 0.05 -14.20 -13.76
N ASP A 197 0.75 -15.07 -14.46
CA ASP A 197 1.51 -14.78 -15.70
C ASP A 197 0.64 -14.26 -16.86
N LYS A 198 -0.68 -14.25 -16.71
CA LYS A 198 -1.63 -13.72 -17.70
C LYS A 198 -1.98 -12.25 -17.46
N LEU A 199 -1.52 -11.68 -16.37
CA LEU A 199 -1.74 -10.30 -15.99
C LEU A 199 -0.48 -9.47 -16.22
N PRO A 200 -0.60 -8.14 -16.28
CA PRO A 200 0.57 -7.26 -16.26
C PRO A 200 1.44 -7.47 -15.02
N GLU A 201 2.72 -7.15 -15.14
CA GLU A 201 3.69 -7.28 -14.04
C GLU A 201 3.33 -6.38 -12.86
N ALA A 202 3.49 -6.92 -11.65
CA ALA A 202 3.31 -6.17 -10.40
C ALA A 202 4.57 -5.39 -10.03
N ALA A 203 4.45 -4.48 -9.08
CA ALA A 203 5.54 -3.60 -8.64
C ALA A 203 6.80 -4.37 -8.20
N MET A 204 6.64 -5.41 -7.40
CA MET A 204 7.79 -6.21 -6.93
C MET A 204 8.41 -7.04 -8.04
N ASP A 205 7.65 -7.47 -9.06
CA ASP A 205 8.16 -8.26 -10.20
C ASP A 205 9.14 -7.45 -11.06
N VAL A 206 9.00 -6.14 -11.08
CA VAL A 206 9.87 -5.22 -11.84
C VAL A 206 10.93 -4.54 -10.98
N GLY A 207 10.98 -4.85 -9.70
CA GLY A 207 12.00 -4.35 -8.78
C GLY A 207 11.74 -2.94 -8.24
N ALA A 208 10.48 -2.51 -8.12
CA ALA A 208 10.13 -1.27 -7.42
C ALA A 208 10.67 -1.29 -5.97
N ASP A 209 10.99 -0.11 -5.43
CA ASP A 209 11.55 -0.01 -4.07
C ASP A 209 10.46 -0.14 -2.99
N MET A 210 9.24 0.34 -3.26
CA MET A 210 8.10 0.28 -2.35
C MET A 210 6.77 0.27 -3.11
#